data_ef193e180720239331e755fcc21ad198
#
_entry.id   ef193e180720239331e755fcc21ad198
#
_cell.length_a   1.000
_cell.length_b   1.000
_cell.length_c   1.000
_cell.angle_alpha   90.00
_cell.angle_beta   90.00
_cell.angle_gamma   90.00
#
_symmetry.space_group_name_H-M   'P 1'
#
loop_
_entity.id
_entity.type
_entity.pdbx_description
1 polymer ?
#
loop_
_entity_poly.entity_id
_entity_poly.type
_entity_poly.pdbx_seq_one_letter_code
_entity_poly.pdbx_strand_id
1 'polypeptide(L)'
;MKSKVVTREEALSRIHDGQTIMFGDWHGEFAADEIIDGMLEKGIKDIVSAGMADQGVGKLIKDHRVKSLITTHIGLNPIAKDQMFAGELAIEFSPQGTFAERIRCGGAGLGGCLTPTGLGTEVEEGKQKLT
;
A
#
# COMPACT_ATOMS: atom_id res chain seq x y z
N MET A 1 16.94 -22.89 12.70
CA MET A 1 15.99 -21.93 12.09
C MET A 1 15.71 -22.42 10.68
N LYS A 2 14.43 -22.55 10.27
CA LYS A 2 14.12 -22.93 8.87
C LYS A 2 14.49 -21.76 7.94
N SER A 3 15.09 -22.05 6.78
CA SER A 3 15.35 -21.04 5.75
C SER A 3 14.02 -20.41 5.30
N LYS A 4 14.02 -19.08 5.11
CA LYS A 4 12.90 -18.35 4.52
C LYS A 4 13.13 -18.02 3.04
N VAL A 5 14.28 -18.45 2.50
CA VAL A 5 14.61 -18.28 1.08
C VAL A 5 13.77 -19.26 0.28
N VAL A 6 13.04 -18.75 -0.69
CA VAL A 6 12.18 -19.52 -1.60
C VAL A 6 12.45 -19.07 -3.04
N THR A 7 11.98 -19.83 -4.03
CA THR A 7 12.05 -19.42 -5.43
C THR A 7 11.05 -18.29 -5.74
N ARG A 8 11.25 -17.58 -6.85
CA ARG A 8 10.31 -16.56 -7.36
C ARG A 8 8.93 -17.15 -7.53
N GLU A 9 8.82 -18.32 -8.12
CA GLU A 9 7.57 -19.03 -8.38
C GLU A 9 6.84 -19.38 -7.09
N GLU A 10 7.57 -19.86 -6.08
CA GLU A 10 6.99 -20.15 -4.77
C GLU A 10 6.52 -18.88 -4.07
N ALA A 11 7.27 -17.78 -4.12
CA ALA A 11 6.86 -16.50 -3.58
C ALA A 11 5.58 -16.00 -4.27
N LEU A 12 5.53 -16.01 -5.59
CA LEU A 12 4.39 -15.59 -6.39
C LEU A 12 3.17 -16.51 -6.24
N SER A 13 3.35 -17.79 -5.85
CA SER A 13 2.23 -18.70 -5.60
C SER A 13 1.41 -18.33 -4.37
N ARG A 14 1.97 -17.48 -3.49
CA ARG A 14 1.33 -17.00 -2.26
C ARG A 14 0.57 -15.68 -2.46
N ILE A 15 0.68 -15.09 -3.66
CA ILE A 15 0.04 -13.82 -3.99
C ILE A 15 -1.17 -14.10 -4.87
N HIS A 16 -2.31 -13.51 -4.49
CA HIS A 16 -3.58 -13.68 -5.20
C HIS A 16 -4.41 -12.39 -5.16
N ASP A 17 -5.43 -12.35 -5.99
CA ASP A 17 -6.33 -11.22 -6.12
C ASP A 17 -6.92 -10.79 -4.76
N GLY A 18 -7.11 -9.50 -4.58
CA GLY A 18 -7.77 -8.92 -3.42
C GLY A 18 -6.92 -8.85 -2.15
N GLN A 19 -5.68 -9.31 -2.17
CA GLN A 19 -4.82 -9.24 -0.99
C GLN A 19 -4.43 -7.81 -0.62
N THR A 20 -4.26 -7.58 0.68
CA THR A 20 -3.55 -6.41 1.17
C THR A 20 -2.06 -6.72 1.23
N ILE A 21 -1.26 -5.95 0.51
CA ILE A 21 0.18 -6.14 0.42
C ILE A 21 0.87 -4.84 0.79
N MET A 22 1.83 -4.93 1.70
CA MET A 22 2.72 -3.81 2.02
C MET A 22 3.96 -3.88 1.14
N PHE A 23 4.20 -2.80 0.40
CA PHE A 23 5.39 -2.65 -0.42
C PHE A 23 6.35 -1.66 0.26
N GLY A 24 7.61 -2.10 0.40
CA GLY A 24 8.70 -1.22 0.80
C GLY A 24 9.33 -0.63 -0.45
N ASP A 25 9.39 0.69 -0.51
CA ASP A 25 9.92 1.42 -1.64
C ASP A 25 10.33 2.83 -1.17
N TRP A 26 11.35 3.38 -1.78
CA TRP A 26 11.75 4.77 -1.64
C TRP A 26 12.20 5.29 -3.00
N HIS A 27 11.37 6.08 -3.67
CA HIS A 27 11.60 6.61 -5.01
C HIS A 27 11.95 5.53 -6.06
N GLY A 28 11.42 4.30 -5.91
CA GLY A 28 11.74 3.15 -6.76
C GLY A 28 13.00 2.40 -6.35
N GLU A 29 13.76 2.92 -5.39
CA GLU A 29 14.89 2.18 -4.82
C GLU A 29 14.38 1.14 -3.83
N PHE A 30 14.99 -0.03 -3.84
CA PHE A 30 14.64 -1.17 -2.98
C PHE A 30 13.25 -1.77 -3.23
N ALA A 31 12.59 -1.43 -4.34
CA ALA A 31 11.34 -2.05 -4.73
C ALA A 31 11.55 -3.55 -5.03
N ALA A 32 10.56 -4.37 -4.70
CA ALA A 32 10.57 -5.79 -5.04
C ALA A 32 10.15 -6.00 -6.51
N ASP A 33 10.89 -5.43 -7.46
CA ASP A 33 10.54 -5.39 -8.89
C ASP A 33 10.25 -6.78 -9.47
N GLU A 34 11.07 -7.78 -9.18
CA GLU A 34 10.87 -9.15 -9.62
C GLU A 34 9.51 -9.74 -9.20
N ILE A 35 9.05 -9.39 -8.01
CA ILE A 35 7.73 -9.83 -7.51
C ILE A 35 6.62 -9.02 -8.17
N ILE A 36 6.81 -7.71 -8.30
CA ILE A 36 5.84 -6.80 -8.94
C ILE A 36 5.64 -7.19 -10.40
N ASP A 37 6.72 -7.40 -11.15
CA ASP A 37 6.66 -7.84 -12.54
C ASP A 37 5.99 -9.22 -12.65
N GLY A 38 6.31 -10.14 -11.73
CA GLY A 38 5.61 -11.45 -11.66
C GLY A 38 4.13 -11.36 -11.34
N MET A 39 3.72 -10.39 -10.55
CA MET A 39 2.28 -10.13 -10.31
C MET A 39 1.58 -9.66 -11.58
N LEU A 40 2.22 -8.77 -12.36
CA LEU A 40 1.72 -8.33 -13.66
C LEU A 40 1.61 -9.50 -14.64
N GLU A 41 2.65 -10.33 -14.77
CA GLU A 41 2.69 -11.52 -15.62
C GLU A 41 1.54 -12.49 -15.30
N LYS A 42 1.24 -12.68 -14.02
CA LYS A 42 0.14 -13.55 -13.55
C LYS A 42 -1.24 -12.91 -13.64
N GLY A 43 -1.33 -11.63 -13.98
CA GLY A 43 -2.60 -10.92 -14.03
C GLY A 43 -3.25 -10.68 -12.67
N ILE A 44 -2.47 -10.66 -11.58
CA ILE A 44 -2.95 -10.36 -10.22
C ILE A 44 -3.60 -8.98 -10.21
N LYS A 45 -4.75 -8.86 -9.56
CA LYS A 45 -5.56 -7.63 -9.54
C LYS A 45 -6.28 -7.42 -8.20
N ASP A 46 -6.97 -6.27 -8.12
CA ASP A 46 -7.78 -5.88 -6.96
C ASP A 46 -6.97 -5.74 -5.66
N ILE A 47 -5.66 -5.50 -5.78
CA ILE A 47 -4.75 -5.38 -4.64
C ILE A 47 -5.10 -4.15 -3.80
N VAL A 48 -5.07 -4.31 -2.48
CA VAL A 48 -4.98 -3.21 -1.53
C VAL A 48 -3.50 -2.98 -1.24
N SER A 49 -2.94 -1.90 -1.77
CA SER A 49 -1.53 -1.58 -1.57
C SER A 49 -1.35 -0.70 -0.34
N ALA A 50 -0.44 -1.06 0.55
CA ALA A 50 -0.06 -0.24 1.69
C ALA A 50 1.42 0.15 1.55
N GLY A 51 1.70 1.46 1.52
CA GLY A 51 3.06 1.98 1.34
C GLY A 51 3.09 3.22 0.46
N MET A 52 4.27 3.54 -0.04
CA MET A 52 4.44 4.63 -1.00
C MET A 52 3.87 4.22 -2.37
N ALA A 53 3.39 5.20 -3.13
CA ALA A 53 2.83 5.00 -4.47
C ALA A 53 3.86 5.28 -5.57
N ASP A 54 5.13 4.96 -5.32
CA ASP A 54 6.24 5.33 -6.20
C ASP A 54 6.43 4.33 -7.36
N GLN A 55 7.63 4.30 -7.94
CA GLN A 55 7.88 3.64 -9.22
C GLN A 55 7.61 2.12 -9.21
N GLY A 56 7.95 1.41 -8.12
CA GLY A 56 7.73 -0.03 -8.02
C GLY A 56 6.25 -0.38 -8.12
N VAL A 57 5.46 0.04 -7.14
CA VAL A 57 3.99 -0.15 -7.10
C VAL A 57 3.31 0.64 -8.22
N GLY A 58 3.92 1.70 -8.69
CA GLY A 58 3.43 2.50 -9.81
C GLY A 58 3.14 1.68 -11.07
N LYS A 59 3.88 0.59 -11.31
CA LYS A 59 3.61 -0.34 -12.42
C LYS A 59 2.23 -0.99 -12.27
N LEU A 60 1.88 -1.46 -11.06
CA LEU A 60 0.58 -2.07 -10.76
C LEU A 60 -0.56 -1.04 -10.84
N ILE A 61 -0.31 0.19 -10.37
CA ILE A 61 -1.28 1.29 -10.44
C ILE A 61 -1.56 1.63 -11.91
N LYS A 62 -0.51 1.79 -12.71
CA LYS A 62 -0.62 2.09 -14.14
C LYS A 62 -1.48 1.07 -14.89
N ASP A 63 -1.38 -0.20 -14.51
CA ASP A 63 -2.11 -1.31 -15.14
C ASP A 63 -3.46 -1.60 -14.44
N HIS A 64 -3.98 -0.68 -13.63
CA HIS A 64 -5.25 -0.79 -12.89
C HIS A 64 -5.36 -2.08 -12.06
N ARG A 65 -4.24 -2.55 -11.46
CA ARG A 65 -4.21 -3.75 -10.60
C ARG A 65 -4.45 -3.42 -9.13
N VAL A 66 -4.37 -2.13 -8.76
CA VAL A 66 -4.57 -1.67 -7.39
C VAL A 66 -5.98 -1.13 -7.25
N LYS A 67 -6.78 -1.74 -6.39
CA LYS A 67 -8.14 -1.31 -6.06
C LYS A 67 -8.15 -0.15 -5.09
N SER A 68 -7.27 -0.20 -4.09
CA SER A 68 -7.12 0.89 -3.13
C SER A 68 -5.69 1.00 -2.62
N LEU A 69 -5.33 2.21 -2.22
CA LEU A 69 -4.01 2.57 -1.76
C LEU A 69 -4.09 3.21 -0.38
N ILE A 70 -3.36 2.65 0.58
CA ILE A 70 -3.15 3.27 1.89
C ILE A 70 -1.75 3.88 1.88
N THR A 71 -1.67 5.19 1.83
CA THR A 71 -0.39 5.88 1.61
C THR A 71 -0.30 7.17 2.40
N THR A 72 0.90 7.72 2.45
CA THR A 72 1.17 9.00 3.10
C THR A 72 1.00 10.17 2.14
N HIS A 73 1.29 9.98 0.87
CA HIS A 73 1.11 10.96 -0.20
C HIS A 73 1.17 10.27 -1.57
N ILE A 74 0.70 10.98 -2.61
CA ILE A 74 0.71 10.53 -4.02
C ILE A 74 1.39 11.53 -4.96
N GLY A 75 2.07 12.54 -4.39
CA GLY A 75 2.62 13.65 -5.17
C GLY A 75 3.66 13.25 -6.23
N LEU A 76 4.33 12.11 -6.03
CA LEU A 76 5.35 11.57 -6.94
C LEU A 76 4.79 10.63 -8.02
N ASN A 77 3.49 10.29 -7.95
CA ASN A 77 2.85 9.42 -8.93
C ASN A 77 1.67 10.13 -9.59
N PRO A 78 1.87 10.78 -10.76
CA PRO A 78 0.80 11.47 -11.46
C PRO A 78 -0.33 10.53 -11.91
N ILE A 79 -0.02 9.28 -12.25
CA ILE A 79 -1.03 8.29 -12.67
C ILE A 79 -1.96 7.95 -11.50
N ALA A 80 -1.41 7.74 -10.29
CA ALA A 80 -2.22 7.51 -9.10
C ALA A 80 -3.15 8.70 -8.81
N LYS A 81 -2.65 9.92 -9.01
CA LYS A 81 -3.43 11.14 -8.86
C LYS A 81 -4.57 11.21 -9.88
N ASP A 82 -4.28 10.94 -11.14
CA ASP A 82 -5.28 10.97 -12.22
C ASP A 82 -6.37 9.91 -11.98
N GLN A 83 -6.00 8.69 -11.62
CA GLN A 83 -6.94 7.61 -11.29
C GLN A 83 -7.77 7.94 -10.05
N MET A 84 -7.19 8.60 -9.04
CA MET A 84 -7.94 9.07 -7.86
C MET A 84 -9.02 10.07 -8.26
N PHE A 85 -8.68 11.08 -9.05
CA PHE A 85 -9.64 12.08 -9.50
C PHE A 85 -10.71 11.52 -10.46
N ALA A 86 -10.36 10.48 -11.22
CA ALA A 86 -11.32 9.74 -12.05
C ALA A 86 -12.23 8.80 -11.24
N GLY A 87 -11.96 8.60 -9.95
CA GLY A 87 -12.72 7.66 -9.10
C GLY A 87 -12.38 6.18 -9.35
N GLU A 88 -11.27 5.92 -10.04
CA GLU A 88 -10.81 4.57 -10.41
C GLU A 88 -9.90 3.95 -9.34
N LEU A 89 -9.25 4.77 -8.51
CA LEU A 89 -8.38 4.35 -7.42
C LEU A 89 -8.85 4.97 -6.10
N ALA A 90 -9.30 4.15 -5.17
CA ALA A 90 -9.62 4.61 -3.82
C ALA A 90 -8.32 4.86 -3.04
N ILE A 91 -8.22 6.01 -2.36
CA ILE A 91 -7.02 6.35 -1.57
C ILE A 91 -7.42 6.68 -0.13
N GLU A 92 -6.75 6.02 0.80
CA GLU A 92 -6.74 6.38 2.22
C GLU A 92 -5.42 7.08 2.53
N PHE A 93 -5.50 8.36 2.86
CA PHE A 93 -4.34 9.08 3.35
C PHE A 93 -4.11 8.80 4.84
N SER A 94 -2.87 8.44 5.18
CA SER A 94 -2.42 8.22 6.54
C SER A 94 -1.11 8.98 6.75
N PRO A 95 -1.05 9.99 7.63
CA PRO A 95 0.19 10.72 7.90
C PRO A 95 1.32 9.75 8.24
N GLN A 96 2.56 10.06 7.82
CA GLN A 96 3.69 9.13 7.89
C GLN A 96 3.89 8.51 9.27
N GLY A 97 3.86 9.31 10.34
CA GLY A 97 4.00 8.79 11.71
C GLY A 97 2.82 7.90 12.11
N THR A 98 1.60 8.27 11.72
CA THR A 98 0.41 7.45 11.97
C THR A 98 0.47 6.13 11.19
N PHE A 99 0.94 6.15 9.95
CA PHE A 99 1.14 4.95 9.15
C PHE A 99 2.13 3.98 9.80
N ALA A 100 3.28 4.49 10.26
CA ALA A 100 4.28 3.70 10.99
C ALA A 100 3.70 3.10 12.29
N GLU A 101 2.94 3.89 13.07
CA GLU A 101 2.30 3.40 14.29
C GLU A 101 1.22 2.33 14.00
N ARG A 102 0.45 2.46 12.93
CA ARG A 102 -0.50 1.42 12.52
C ARG A 102 0.20 0.10 12.25
N ILE A 103 1.34 0.13 11.56
CA ILE A 103 2.16 -1.07 11.30
C ILE A 103 2.68 -1.66 12.62
N ARG A 104 3.21 -0.81 13.50
CA ARG A 104 3.69 -1.23 14.82
C ARG A 104 2.58 -1.87 15.66
N CYS A 105 1.42 -1.25 15.71
CA CYS A 105 0.25 -1.77 16.44
C CYS A 105 -0.17 -3.14 15.90
N GLY A 106 -0.26 -3.29 14.58
CA GLY A 106 -0.59 -4.57 13.96
C GLY A 106 0.41 -5.66 14.30
N GLY A 107 1.72 -5.36 14.26
CA GLY A 107 2.78 -6.31 14.62
C GLY A 107 2.82 -6.66 16.12
N ALA A 108 2.36 -5.76 16.98
CA ALA A 108 2.31 -5.96 18.42
C ALA A 108 0.96 -6.55 18.92
N GLY A 109 0.01 -6.83 18.03
CA GLY A 109 -1.32 -7.31 18.39
C GLY A 109 -2.19 -6.28 19.12
N LEU A 110 -1.92 -4.99 18.95
CA LEU A 110 -2.71 -3.89 19.48
C LEU A 110 -3.86 -3.55 18.52
N GLY A 111 -5.01 -3.15 19.07
CA GLY A 111 -6.20 -2.83 18.28
C GLY A 111 -6.11 -1.53 17.47
N GLY A 112 -5.08 -0.72 17.67
CA GLY A 112 -4.86 0.55 16.96
C GLY A 112 -4.04 1.54 17.79
N CYS A 113 -3.91 2.76 17.27
CA CYS A 113 -3.26 3.88 17.95
C CYS A 113 -4.16 5.11 17.97
N LEU A 114 -4.03 5.92 18.99
CA LEU A 114 -4.66 7.23 19.09
C LEU A 114 -3.63 8.30 18.77
N THR A 115 -4.02 9.25 17.94
CA THR A 115 -3.16 10.36 17.53
C THR A 115 -4.00 11.60 17.26
N PRO A 116 -3.51 12.81 17.63
CA PRO A 116 -4.14 14.05 17.20
C PRO A 116 -3.79 14.45 15.76
N THR A 117 -2.88 13.70 15.10
CA THR A 117 -2.42 14.04 13.75
C THR A 117 -3.56 13.86 12.74
N GLY A 118 -3.86 14.92 12.02
CA GLY A 118 -4.93 14.93 11.01
C GLY A 118 -6.27 15.43 11.51
N LEU A 119 -6.43 15.74 12.80
CA LEU A 119 -7.65 16.39 13.31
C LEU A 119 -7.89 17.72 12.60
N GLY A 120 -9.15 17.97 12.20
CA GLY A 120 -9.54 19.17 11.46
C GLY A 120 -9.15 19.17 9.98
N THR A 121 -8.72 18.03 9.44
CA THR A 121 -8.38 17.84 8.02
C THR A 121 -9.19 16.71 7.40
N GLU A 122 -9.14 16.57 6.07
CA GLU A 122 -9.76 15.45 5.34
C GLU A 122 -9.27 14.07 5.82
N VAL A 123 -8.08 14.00 6.42
CA VAL A 123 -7.51 12.75 6.96
C VAL A 123 -8.34 12.16 8.10
N GLU A 124 -9.13 12.97 8.82
CA GLU A 124 -9.98 12.48 9.90
C GLU A 124 -11.29 11.86 9.42
N GLU A 125 -11.67 12.07 8.16
CA GLU A 125 -12.91 11.57 7.62
C GLU A 125 -12.98 10.04 7.66
N GLY A 126 -14.11 9.50 8.08
CA GLY A 126 -14.32 8.05 8.21
C GLY A 126 -13.57 7.38 9.36
N LYS A 127 -12.78 8.12 10.16
CA LYS A 127 -12.04 7.58 11.30
C LYS A 127 -12.81 7.78 12.60
N GLN A 128 -12.67 6.78 13.51
CA GLN A 128 -13.24 6.88 14.86
C GLN A 128 -12.56 8.00 15.64
N LYS A 129 -13.37 8.85 16.27
CA LYS A 129 -12.91 9.91 17.18
C LYS A 129 -13.24 9.54 18.62
N LEU A 130 -12.29 9.78 19.51
CA LEU A 130 -12.50 9.73 20.95
C LEU A 130 -12.47 11.17 21.49
N THR A 131 -13.47 11.53 22.25
CA THR A 131 -13.62 12.82 22.93
C THR A 131 -13.42 12.61 24.43
#